data_c589074d5d0946a924e0d86c8c5c8233
#
_entry.id   c589074d5d0946a924e0d86c8c5c8233
#
_cell.length_a   1.000
_cell.length_b   1.000
_cell.length_c   1.000
_cell.angle_alpha   90.00
_cell.angle_beta   90.00
_cell.angle_gamma   90.00
#
_symmetry.space_group_name_H-M   'P 1'
#
loop_
_entity.id
_entity.type
_entity.pdbx_description
1 polymer ?
#
loop_
_entity_poly.entity_id
_entity_poly.type
_entity_poly.pdbx_seq_one_letter_code
_entity_poly.pdbx_strand_id
1 'polypeptide(L)'
;MGLANIPDNYSKGKTLLTQSQAKADVVVTENQSYADLTHRRAVYMVDKTFYVIVDEAYGAAAGKTLNLSFHLCEDTAGGKGIDVVKIDDASSSYIYGAHTEFANNNNMMFKTFSETTEGYKAENGKSYYSTKLDTEVARKYYRINVTKKSASDVVRFITVIHPSKDATIDAEFKAAYNAKSSSVKVTVNGTAYDLSYSL
;
A
#
# COMPACT_ATOMS: atom_id res chain seq x y z
N MET A 1 -1.12 5.07 -28.12
CA MET A 1 -0.01 4.88 -27.15
C MET A 1 0.32 3.41 -27.12
N GLY A 2 1.50 3.01 -27.59
CA GLY A 2 1.93 1.62 -27.48
C GLY A 2 2.11 1.25 -26.02
N LEU A 3 1.53 0.14 -25.60
CA LEU A 3 1.89 -0.50 -24.35
C LEU A 3 3.40 -0.71 -24.39
N ALA A 4 4.11 -0.09 -23.46
CA ALA A 4 5.53 -0.38 -23.32
C ALA A 4 5.67 -1.90 -23.19
N ASN A 5 6.47 -2.50 -24.05
CA ASN A 5 6.78 -3.92 -23.98
C ASN A 5 7.38 -4.18 -22.58
N ILE A 6 6.55 -4.67 -21.68
CA ILE A 6 7.04 -5.20 -20.39
C ILE A 6 7.73 -6.51 -20.76
N PRO A 7 9.06 -6.61 -20.58
CA PRO A 7 9.74 -7.86 -20.88
C PRO A 7 9.12 -9.01 -20.10
N ASP A 8 8.96 -10.17 -20.71
CA ASP A 8 8.30 -11.35 -20.13
C ASP A 8 8.85 -11.76 -18.73
N ASN A 9 10.07 -11.39 -18.43
CA ASN A 9 10.69 -11.65 -17.13
C ASN A 9 10.24 -10.70 -16.00
N TYR A 10 9.56 -9.59 -16.29
CA TYR A 10 9.06 -8.66 -15.28
C TYR A 10 7.69 -9.06 -14.72
N SER A 11 6.98 -9.96 -15.37
CA SER A 11 5.63 -10.37 -14.98
C SER A 11 5.57 -11.61 -14.08
N LYS A 12 6.72 -12.22 -13.77
CA LYS A 12 6.77 -13.48 -12.99
C LYS A 12 6.73 -13.20 -11.48
N GLY A 13 5.53 -12.89 -10.98
CA GLY A 13 5.30 -12.88 -9.54
C GLY A 13 5.44 -14.28 -8.94
N LYS A 14 5.93 -14.34 -7.70
CA LYS A 14 6.05 -15.57 -6.92
C LYS A 14 5.27 -15.41 -5.63
N THR A 15 4.53 -16.41 -5.24
CA THR A 15 4.06 -16.56 -3.86
C THR A 15 5.18 -17.22 -3.07
N LEU A 16 5.68 -16.52 -2.05
CA LEU A 16 6.77 -16.99 -1.20
C LEU A 16 6.24 -17.70 0.04
N LEU A 17 5.10 -17.24 0.58
CA LEU A 17 4.50 -17.79 1.78
C LEU A 17 2.98 -17.60 1.74
N THR A 18 2.26 -18.60 2.26
CA THR A 18 0.87 -18.49 2.69
C THR A 18 0.76 -19.14 4.05
N GLN A 19 0.32 -18.41 5.06
CA GLN A 19 0.29 -18.91 6.43
C GLN A 19 -0.92 -18.35 7.19
N SER A 20 -1.58 -19.22 7.95
CA SER A 20 -2.59 -18.82 8.93
C SER A 20 -1.93 -18.69 10.30
N GLN A 21 -2.23 -17.60 10.98
CA GLN A 21 -1.77 -17.28 12.34
C GLN A 21 -2.99 -17.04 13.24
N ALA A 22 -2.77 -16.99 14.55
CA ALA A 22 -3.86 -16.87 15.52
C ALA A 22 -4.76 -15.63 15.30
N LYS A 23 -4.18 -14.52 14.86
CA LYS A 23 -4.86 -13.25 14.67
C LYS A 23 -4.83 -12.71 13.23
N ALA A 24 -4.14 -13.38 12.33
CA ALA A 24 -4.04 -12.94 10.95
C ALA A 24 -3.71 -14.08 10.00
N ASP A 25 -4.26 -14.02 8.80
CA ASP A 25 -3.76 -14.79 7.67
C ASP A 25 -2.79 -13.91 6.87
N VAL A 26 -1.67 -14.47 6.41
CA VAL A 26 -0.68 -13.74 5.62
C VAL A 26 -0.36 -14.44 4.31
N VAL A 27 -0.27 -13.63 3.26
CA VAL A 27 0.28 -14.04 1.96
C VAL A 27 1.44 -13.12 1.63
N VAL A 28 2.60 -13.69 1.31
CA VAL A 28 3.79 -12.96 0.88
C VAL A 28 4.06 -13.26 -0.59
N THR A 29 4.14 -12.23 -1.38
CA THR A 29 4.43 -12.29 -2.82
C THR A 29 5.62 -11.43 -3.18
N GLU A 30 6.28 -11.75 -4.27
CA GLU A 30 7.42 -11.02 -4.78
C GLU A 30 7.38 -10.97 -6.31
N ASN A 31 7.74 -9.85 -6.88
CA ASN A 31 7.94 -9.71 -8.31
C ASN A 31 9.06 -8.72 -8.62
N GLN A 32 9.67 -8.89 -9.78
CA GLN A 32 10.59 -7.90 -10.32
C GLN A 32 9.78 -6.83 -11.07
N SER A 33 9.54 -5.69 -10.41
CA SER A 33 8.70 -4.61 -10.96
C SER A 33 9.37 -3.86 -12.11
N TYR A 34 10.70 -3.66 -12.01
CA TYR A 34 11.53 -3.02 -13.03
C TYR A 34 12.89 -3.69 -13.06
N ALA A 35 13.71 -3.36 -14.07
CA ALA A 35 15.12 -3.73 -14.06
C ALA A 35 15.75 -3.27 -12.73
N ASP A 36 16.45 -4.16 -12.07
CA ASP A 36 17.17 -3.92 -10.82
C ASP A 36 16.29 -3.49 -9.62
N LEU A 37 14.98 -3.67 -9.70
CA LEU A 37 14.05 -3.40 -8.61
C LEU A 37 13.12 -4.58 -8.36
N THR A 38 13.17 -5.11 -7.16
CA THR A 38 12.24 -6.14 -6.67
C THR A 38 11.24 -5.51 -5.72
N HIS A 39 9.98 -5.87 -5.87
CA HIS A 39 8.89 -5.52 -4.99
C HIS A 39 8.38 -6.77 -4.28
N ARG A 40 8.42 -6.75 -2.96
CA ARG A 40 7.79 -7.76 -2.10
C ARG A 40 6.60 -7.15 -1.38
N ARG A 41 5.53 -7.90 -1.33
CA ARG A 41 4.32 -7.51 -0.61
C ARG A 41 3.86 -8.63 0.30
N ALA A 42 3.70 -8.32 1.58
CA ALA A 42 2.96 -9.16 2.51
C ALA A 42 1.59 -8.54 2.74
N VAL A 43 0.54 -9.33 2.60
CA VAL A 43 -0.84 -8.93 2.88
C VAL A 43 -1.34 -9.74 4.06
N TYR A 44 -1.65 -9.07 5.15
CA TYR A 44 -2.28 -9.66 6.33
C TYR A 44 -3.76 -9.33 6.32
N MET A 45 -4.61 -10.33 6.53
CA MET A 45 -6.01 -10.14 6.91
C MET A 45 -6.11 -10.32 8.43
N VAL A 46 -6.27 -9.23 9.15
CA VAL A 46 -6.20 -9.20 10.62
C VAL A 46 -7.59 -9.32 11.21
N ASP A 47 -7.78 -10.28 12.12
CA ASP A 47 -9.05 -10.60 12.80
C ASP A 47 -10.27 -10.66 11.85
N LYS A 48 -10.04 -10.96 10.56
CA LYS A 48 -11.04 -10.95 9.48
C LYS A 48 -11.78 -9.59 9.34
N THR A 49 -11.15 -8.52 9.79
CA THR A 49 -11.78 -7.20 9.89
C THR A 49 -11.08 -6.17 9.00
N PHE A 50 -9.75 -6.13 9.00
CA PHE A 50 -8.99 -5.13 8.26
C PHE A 50 -7.73 -5.75 7.64
N TYR A 51 -7.12 -5.00 6.72
CA TYR A 51 -5.89 -5.43 6.06
C TYR A 51 -4.70 -4.61 6.52
N VAL A 52 -3.56 -5.29 6.65
CA VAL A 52 -2.25 -4.67 6.77
C VAL A 52 -1.40 -5.14 5.60
N ILE A 53 -0.87 -4.18 4.84
CA ILE A 53 -0.01 -4.45 3.70
C ILE A 53 1.38 -3.93 4.05
N VAL A 54 2.38 -4.81 3.95
CA VAL A 54 3.79 -4.44 4.08
C VAL A 54 4.41 -4.53 2.70
N ASP A 55 4.83 -3.38 2.17
CA ASP A 55 5.53 -3.27 0.90
C ASP A 55 7.01 -3.01 1.12
N GLU A 56 7.85 -3.76 0.44
CA GLU A 56 9.30 -3.61 0.47
C GLU A 56 9.83 -3.55 -0.97
N ALA A 57 10.51 -2.45 -1.30
CA ALA A 57 11.14 -2.25 -2.60
C ALA A 57 12.67 -2.19 -2.44
N TYR A 58 13.38 -3.14 -3.02
CA TYR A 58 14.80 -3.31 -2.90
C TYR A 58 15.47 -3.67 -4.23
N GLY A 59 16.79 -3.55 -4.29
CA GLY A 59 17.59 -3.77 -5.50
C GLY A 59 18.43 -2.54 -5.89
N ALA A 60 19.16 -2.63 -6.99
CA ALA A 60 20.19 -1.65 -7.36
C ALA A 60 19.68 -0.34 -7.99
N ALA A 61 18.37 -0.18 -8.18
CA ALA A 61 17.80 1.00 -8.85
C ALA A 61 17.87 2.27 -8.01
N ALA A 62 19.00 2.95 -7.99
CA ALA A 62 19.16 4.26 -7.36
C ALA A 62 18.62 5.40 -8.24
N GLY A 63 18.17 6.51 -7.62
CA GLY A 63 17.66 7.70 -8.31
C GLY A 63 16.30 7.51 -8.99
N LYS A 64 15.63 6.36 -8.81
CA LYS A 64 14.30 6.09 -9.35
C LYS A 64 13.24 6.51 -8.35
N THR A 65 12.18 7.14 -8.86
CA THR A 65 10.98 7.43 -8.08
C THR A 65 10.10 6.19 -8.02
N LEU A 66 9.82 5.75 -6.80
CA LEU A 66 8.92 4.65 -6.50
C LEU A 66 7.55 5.21 -6.16
N ASN A 67 6.51 4.53 -6.63
CA ASN A 67 5.13 4.92 -6.36
C ASN A 67 4.40 3.77 -5.65
N LEU A 68 3.85 4.06 -4.48
CA LEU A 68 2.84 3.23 -3.86
C LEU A 68 1.47 3.84 -4.16
N SER A 69 0.63 3.15 -4.90
CA SER A 69 -0.66 3.69 -5.35
C SER A 69 -1.81 2.76 -4.98
N PHE A 70 -2.90 3.37 -4.48
CA PHE A 70 -4.17 2.69 -4.27
C PHE A 70 -5.23 3.38 -5.12
N HIS A 71 -5.89 2.62 -5.97
CA HIS A 71 -7.01 3.09 -6.78
C HIS A 71 -8.30 2.82 -6.02
N LEU A 72 -9.09 3.86 -5.82
CA LEU A 72 -10.33 3.79 -5.06
C LEU A 72 -11.50 3.49 -6.01
N CYS A 73 -12.50 2.77 -5.52
CA CYS A 73 -13.71 2.53 -6.29
C CYS A 73 -14.53 3.82 -6.42
N GLU A 74 -15.45 3.83 -7.39
CA GLU A 74 -16.42 4.90 -7.53
C GLU A 74 -17.53 4.78 -6.49
N ASP A 75 -18.05 5.92 -6.05
CA ASP A 75 -19.33 5.95 -5.35
C ASP A 75 -20.44 5.83 -6.38
N THR A 76 -20.99 4.63 -6.51
CA THR A 76 -22.15 4.37 -7.36
C THR A 76 -23.48 4.64 -6.65
N ALA A 77 -23.47 4.80 -5.33
CA ALA A 77 -24.68 4.91 -4.52
C ALA A 77 -25.38 6.28 -4.60
N GLY A 78 -24.76 7.29 -5.20
CA GLY A 78 -25.35 8.62 -5.30
C GLY A 78 -25.11 9.35 -6.61
N GLY A 79 -24.48 8.74 -7.59
CA GLY A 79 -24.16 9.39 -8.88
C GLY A 79 -23.15 10.55 -8.77
N LYS A 80 -22.51 10.69 -7.63
CA LYS A 80 -21.61 11.83 -7.36
C LYS A 80 -20.14 11.50 -7.57
N GLY A 81 -19.78 10.36 -8.14
CA GLY A 81 -18.38 10.01 -8.31
C GLY A 81 -17.55 10.21 -7.03
N ILE A 82 -16.34 9.73 -7.02
CA ILE A 82 -15.43 9.84 -5.86
C ILE A 82 -14.97 11.30 -5.68
N ASP A 83 -15.79 12.16 -5.15
CA ASP A 83 -15.32 13.49 -4.77
C ASP A 83 -14.75 13.58 -3.35
N VAL A 84 -14.57 12.43 -2.68
CA VAL A 84 -14.54 12.45 -1.23
C VAL A 84 -13.39 11.63 -0.67
N VAL A 85 -12.21 11.78 -1.22
CA VAL A 85 -10.98 11.31 -0.58
C VAL A 85 -10.28 12.52 0.01
N LYS A 86 -10.10 12.53 1.32
CA LYS A 86 -9.23 13.47 2.03
C LYS A 86 -7.88 12.81 2.25
N ILE A 87 -6.83 13.58 2.09
CA ILE A 87 -5.47 13.20 2.46
C ILE A 87 -5.12 14.00 3.71
N ASP A 88 -4.78 13.28 4.76
CA ASP A 88 -4.33 13.89 6.00
C ASP A 88 -2.83 14.06 5.97
N ASP A 89 -2.33 15.15 6.54
CA ASP A 89 -0.91 15.38 6.70
C ASP A 89 -0.32 14.42 7.73
N ALA A 90 0.92 14.05 7.50
CA ALA A 90 1.62 13.12 8.36
C ALA A 90 1.82 13.67 9.78
N SER A 91 1.61 12.82 10.76
CA SER A 91 2.18 12.97 12.09
C SER A 91 3.56 12.30 12.15
N SER A 92 4.19 12.32 13.32
CA SER A 92 5.55 11.79 13.48
C SER A 92 5.71 10.30 13.15
N SER A 93 4.67 9.50 13.23
CA SER A 93 4.73 8.05 13.08
C SER A 93 4.25 7.52 11.73
N TYR A 94 3.51 8.31 10.96
CA TYR A 94 3.08 7.87 9.64
C TYR A 94 3.41 8.91 8.57
N ILE A 95 3.32 8.49 7.32
CA ILE A 95 3.64 9.36 6.19
C ILE A 95 2.38 10.08 5.74
N TYR A 96 1.33 9.35 5.42
CA TYR A 96 0.11 9.92 4.85
C TYR A 96 -1.10 9.02 5.10
N GLY A 97 -2.26 9.64 5.20
CA GLY A 97 -3.54 8.97 5.30
C GLY A 97 -4.54 9.49 4.27
N ALA A 98 -5.47 8.65 3.91
CA ALA A 98 -6.62 9.01 3.11
C ALA A 98 -7.84 8.23 3.58
N HIS A 99 -9.01 8.84 3.45
CA HIS A 99 -10.27 8.14 3.72
C HIS A 99 -11.33 8.54 2.70
N THR A 100 -12.31 7.67 2.53
CA THR A 100 -13.50 7.98 1.74
C THR A 100 -14.57 8.61 2.62
N GLU A 101 -15.46 9.40 2.04
CA GLU A 101 -16.63 9.97 2.72
C GLU A 101 -17.88 9.77 1.85
N PHE A 102 -18.24 8.51 1.62
CA PHE A 102 -19.43 8.19 0.86
C PHE A 102 -20.71 8.46 1.65
N ALA A 103 -21.76 8.89 0.95
CA ALA A 103 -23.04 9.24 1.56
C ALA A 103 -23.73 8.05 2.27
N ASN A 104 -23.42 6.82 1.85
CA ASN A 104 -23.95 5.60 2.47
C ASN A 104 -23.15 5.15 3.72
N ASN A 105 -22.14 5.93 4.14
CA ASN A 105 -21.23 5.63 5.25
C ASN A 105 -20.38 4.35 5.10
N ASN A 106 -20.38 3.69 3.97
CA ASN A 106 -19.50 2.55 3.70
C ASN A 106 -18.08 3.07 3.34
N ASN A 107 -17.40 3.57 4.34
CA ASN A 107 -16.13 4.25 4.17
C ASN A 107 -14.95 3.36 4.48
N MET A 108 -13.81 3.71 3.92
CA MET A 108 -12.52 3.07 4.19
C MET A 108 -11.47 4.12 4.54
N MET A 109 -10.61 3.75 5.46
CA MET A 109 -9.40 4.50 5.79
C MET A 109 -8.18 3.75 5.26
N PHE A 110 -7.25 4.51 4.70
CA PHE A 110 -5.91 4.09 4.32
C PHE A 110 -4.93 4.92 5.13
N LYS A 111 -4.08 4.30 5.92
CA LYS A 111 -2.94 4.97 6.57
C LYS A 111 -1.66 4.25 6.22
N THR A 112 -0.68 5.01 5.73
CA THR A 112 0.62 4.47 5.33
C THR A 112 1.73 5.05 6.20
N PHE A 113 2.56 4.17 6.70
CA PHE A 113 3.70 4.41 7.58
C PHE A 113 4.98 3.97 6.91
N SER A 114 6.10 4.56 7.30
CA SER A 114 7.43 4.14 6.90
C SER A 114 8.42 4.40 8.03
N GLU A 115 9.64 3.89 7.89
CA GLU A 115 10.72 4.12 8.87
C GLU A 115 11.18 5.58 8.89
N THR A 116 10.94 6.32 7.81
CA THR A 116 11.27 7.73 7.67
C THR A 116 10.20 8.43 6.85
N THR A 117 9.97 9.69 7.14
CA THR A 117 9.08 10.55 6.36
C THR A 117 9.85 11.44 5.36
N GLU A 118 11.17 11.42 5.42
CA GLU A 118 12.03 12.27 4.58
C GLU A 118 11.94 11.91 3.10
N GLY A 119 11.63 12.90 2.26
CA GLY A 119 11.57 12.73 0.81
C GLY A 119 10.31 12.08 0.28
N TYR A 120 9.32 11.80 1.13
CA TYR A 120 8.02 11.30 0.70
C TYR A 120 7.08 12.43 0.30
N LYS A 121 6.28 12.18 -0.74
CA LYS A 121 5.21 13.07 -1.18
C LYS A 121 3.96 12.27 -1.42
N ALA A 122 2.86 12.67 -0.80
CA ALA A 122 1.56 12.10 -1.09
C ALA A 122 0.76 13.01 -2.02
N GLU A 123 -0.04 12.39 -2.85
CA GLU A 123 -0.97 13.06 -3.74
C GLU A 123 -2.23 12.23 -3.90
N ASN A 124 -3.34 12.88 -4.17
CA ASN A 124 -4.49 12.25 -4.80
C ASN A 124 -4.68 12.81 -6.20
N GLY A 125 -5.27 12.03 -7.07
CA GLY A 125 -5.48 12.45 -8.44
C GLY A 125 -6.53 11.61 -9.13
N LYS A 126 -6.69 11.84 -10.41
CA LYS A 126 -7.57 11.07 -11.28
C LYS A 126 -6.76 10.07 -12.08
N SER A 127 -7.21 8.84 -12.08
CA SER A 127 -6.82 7.83 -13.07
C SER A 127 -8.08 7.30 -13.75
N TYR A 128 -7.90 6.37 -14.66
CA TYR A 128 -9.00 5.84 -15.45
C TYR A 128 -8.94 4.32 -15.43
N TYR A 129 -10.09 3.69 -15.52
CA TYR A 129 -10.19 2.28 -15.84
C TYR A 129 -11.20 2.10 -16.96
N SER A 130 -11.08 1.02 -17.68
CA SER A 130 -12.00 0.67 -18.76
C SER A 130 -12.83 -0.53 -18.37
N THR A 131 -14.14 -0.41 -18.48
CA THR A 131 -15.09 -1.52 -18.27
C THR A 131 -15.39 -2.24 -19.58
N LYS A 132 -15.12 -1.61 -20.70
CA LYS A 132 -15.24 -2.14 -22.06
C LYS A 132 -14.36 -1.33 -23.00
N LEU A 133 -14.13 -1.83 -24.20
CA LEU A 133 -13.34 -1.15 -25.24
C LEU A 133 -13.83 0.29 -25.44
N ASP A 134 -12.88 1.22 -25.52
CA ASP A 134 -13.09 2.66 -25.75
C ASP A 134 -13.94 3.37 -24.67
N THR A 135 -14.03 2.81 -23.49
CA THR A 135 -14.72 3.45 -22.37
C THR A 135 -13.75 3.71 -21.22
N GLU A 136 -13.56 4.97 -20.88
CA GLU A 136 -12.78 5.37 -19.73
C GLU A 136 -13.69 5.90 -18.62
N VAL A 137 -13.55 5.36 -17.43
CA VAL A 137 -14.26 5.81 -16.24
C VAL A 137 -13.25 6.37 -15.25
N ALA A 138 -13.47 7.60 -14.83
CA ALA A 138 -12.59 8.28 -13.90
C ALA A 138 -12.59 7.59 -12.54
N ARG A 139 -11.42 7.41 -11.96
CA ARG A 139 -11.21 6.82 -10.65
C ARG A 139 -10.16 7.62 -9.90
N LYS A 140 -10.40 7.95 -8.65
CA LYS A 140 -9.39 8.59 -7.83
C LYS A 140 -8.31 7.60 -7.40
N TYR A 141 -7.12 8.12 -7.19
CA TYR A 141 -6.04 7.39 -6.56
C TYR A 141 -5.46 8.19 -5.39
N TYR A 142 -4.97 7.46 -4.44
CA TYR A 142 -4.05 7.90 -3.41
C TYR A 142 -2.67 7.35 -3.75
N ARG A 143 -1.65 8.20 -3.79
CA ARG A 143 -0.30 7.82 -4.18
C ARG A 143 0.73 8.42 -3.25
N ILE A 144 1.72 7.62 -2.88
CA ILE A 144 2.92 8.07 -2.18
C ILE A 144 4.10 7.89 -3.12
N ASN A 145 4.86 8.96 -3.31
CA ASN A 145 6.06 8.98 -4.13
C ASN A 145 7.29 9.11 -3.22
N VAL A 146 8.33 8.37 -3.53
CA VAL A 146 9.63 8.46 -2.87
C VAL A 146 10.75 8.16 -3.86
N THR A 147 11.86 8.89 -3.77
CA THR A 147 13.03 8.61 -4.59
C THR A 147 14.02 7.76 -3.78
N LYS A 148 14.36 6.60 -4.31
CA LYS A 148 15.39 5.72 -3.75
C LYS A 148 16.76 6.39 -3.89
N LYS A 149 17.42 6.69 -2.77
CA LYS A 149 18.65 7.50 -2.75
C LYS A 149 19.87 6.71 -3.19
N SER A 150 19.98 5.45 -2.80
CA SER A 150 21.13 4.59 -3.12
C SER A 150 20.70 3.17 -3.55
N ALA A 151 21.64 2.41 -4.10
CA ALA A 151 21.39 1.01 -4.46
C ALA A 151 21.09 0.13 -3.25
N SER A 152 21.66 0.43 -2.09
CA SER A 152 21.46 -0.33 -0.86
C SER A 152 20.20 0.05 -0.09
N ASP A 153 19.57 1.19 -0.40
CA ASP A 153 18.36 1.59 0.29
C ASP A 153 17.22 0.61 0.02
N VAL A 154 16.45 0.33 1.04
CA VAL A 154 15.20 -0.39 0.94
C VAL A 154 14.07 0.55 1.33
N VAL A 155 13.12 0.73 0.43
CA VAL A 155 11.93 1.53 0.70
C VAL A 155 10.86 0.60 1.24
N ARG A 156 10.36 0.89 2.45
CA ARG A 156 9.37 0.07 3.13
C ARG A 156 8.15 0.87 3.54
N PHE A 157 6.98 0.29 3.34
CA PHE A 157 5.71 0.85 3.76
C PHE A 157 4.90 -0.16 4.56
N ILE A 158 4.18 0.32 5.56
CA ILE A 158 3.06 -0.38 6.18
C ILE A 158 1.81 0.39 5.81
N THR A 159 0.88 -0.22 5.10
CA THR A 159 -0.41 0.40 4.81
C THR A 159 -1.50 -0.38 5.51
N VAL A 160 -2.24 0.30 6.39
CA VAL A 160 -3.43 -0.26 7.04
C VAL A 160 -4.66 0.20 6.27
N ILE A 161 -5.50 -0.75 5.88
CA ILE A 161 -6.77 -0.50 5.21
C ILE A 161 -7.88 -0.96 6.14
N HIS A 162 -8.65 -0.01 6.68
CA HIS A 162 -9.67 -0.28 7.68
C HIS A 162 -11.07 0.12 7.17
N PRO A 163 -12.12 -0.72 7.36
CA PRO A 163 -13.48 -0.43 6.89
C PRO A 163 -14.20 0.56 7.84
N SER A 164 -13.55 1.67 8.17
CA SER A 164 -14.11 2.80 8.90
C SER A 164 -13.20 4.00 8.76
N LYS A 165 -13.75 5.14 8.41
CA LYS A 165 -12.98 6.40 8.29
C LYS A 165 -12.55 6.98 9.64
N ASP A 166 -13.17 6.54 10.73
CA ASP A 166 -12.96 7.09 12.07
C ASP A 166 -11.99 6.24 12.91
N ALA A 167 -11.36 5.21 12.33
CA ALA A 167 -10.42 4.37 13.04
C ALA A 167 -9.15 5.14 13.43
N THR A 168 -8.73 5.00 14.68
CA THR A 168 -7.40 5.44 15.12
C THR A 168 -6.39 4.35 14.77
N ILE A 169 -5.37 4.69 14.00
CA ILE A 169 -4.40 3.72 13.47
C ILE A 169 -2.99 4.25 13.69
N ASP A 170 -2.12 3.38 14.21
CA ASP A 170 -0.68 3.58 14.29
C ASP A 170 0.05 2.30 13.86
N ALA A 171 1.25 2.43 13.29
CA ALA A 171 2.06 1.28 12.87
C ALA A 171 3.55 1.60 12.83
N GLU A 172 4.36 0.62 13.19
CA GLU A 172 5.82 0.70 13.18
C GLU A 172 6.46 -0.60 12.73
N PHE A 173 7.63 -0.51 12.08
CA PHE A 173 8.51 -1.65 11.88
C PHE A 173 9.21 -2.00 13.19
N LYS A 174 9.17 -3.28 13.57
CA LYS A 174 9.81 -3.77 14.81
C LYS A 174 11.27 -4.13 14.62
N ALA A 175 11.71 -4.31 13.37
CA ALA A 175 13.07 -4.70 13.04
C ALA A 175 13.53 -4.00 11.76
N ALA A 176 14.85 -3.83 11.64
CA ALA A 176 15.48 -3.42 10.39
C ALA A 176 15.15 -4.41 9.26
N TYR A 177 15.27 -3.96 8.02
CA TYR A 177 15.03 -4.80 6.85
C TYR A 177 15.84 -6.11 6.92
N ASN A 178 15.14 -7.18 6.65
CA ASN A 178 15.72 -8.51 6.47
C ASN A 178 15.11 -9.18 5.25
N ALA A 179 15.94 -9.67 4.34
CA ALA A 179 15.47 -10.30 3.09
C ALA A 179 14.61 -11.57 3.32
N LYS A 180 14.60 -12.15 4.51
CA LYS A 180 13.87 -13.40 4.82
C LYS A 180 12.70 -13.22 5.77
N SER A 181 12.57 -12.06 6.40
CA SER A 181 11.51 -11.87 7.41
C SER A 181 11.12 -10.41 7.53
N SER A 182 9.91 -10.17 7.98
CA SER A 182 9.44 -8.84 8.39
C SER A 182 8.63 -8.95 9.67
N SER A 183 8.69 -7.91 10.49
CA SER A 183 7.94 -7.81 11.72
C SER A 183 7.47 -6.37 11.92
N VAL A 184 6.17 -6.22 12.11
CA VAL A 184 5.52 -4.93 12.31
C VAL A 184 4.57 -4.99 13.50
N LYS A 185 4.38 -3.86 14.14
CA LYS A 185 3.31 -3.67 15.13
C LYS A 185 2.31 -2.69 14.58
N VAL A 186 1.05 -3.05 14.63
CA VAL A 186 -0.07 -2.20 14.21
C VAL A 186 -1.01 -2.03 15.39
N THR A 187 -1.42 -0.80 15.68
CA THR A 187 -2.40 -0.51 16.71
C THR A 187 -3.64 0.08 16.05
N VAL A 188 -4.78 -0.55 16.26
CA VAL A 188 -6.06 -0.08 15.72
C VAL A 188 -7.04 0.08 16.87
N ASN A 189 -7.59 1.29 17.05
CA ASN A 189 -8.54 1.62 18.12
C ASN A 189 -8.05 1.16 19.51
N GLY A 190 -6.74 1.34 19.77
CA GLY A 190 -6.10 0.97 21.04
C GLY A 190 -5.71 -0.51 21.16
N THR A 191 -6.08 -1.37 20.22
CA THR A 191 -5.69 -2.78 20.23
C THR A 191 -4.41 -2.98 19.40
N ALA A 192 -3.40 -3.60 20.00
CA ALA A 192 -2.12 -3.88 19.34
C ALA A 192 -2.09 -5.28 18.70
N TYR A 193 -1.48 -5.36 17.52
CA TYR A 193 -1.25 -6.57 16.74
C TYR A 193 0.22 -6.64 16.36
N ASP A 194 0.91 -7.67 16.80
CA ASP A 194 2.25 -8.00 16.35
C ASP A 194 2.14 -8.98 15.18
N LEU A 195 2.53 -8.52 13.99
CA LEU A 195 2.42 -9.26 12.74
C LEU A 195 3.82 -9.56 12.20
N SER A 196 4.06 -10.78 11.81
CA SER A 196 5.36 -11.18 11.27
C SER A 196 5.25 -12.31 10.27
N TYR A 197 6.26 -12.42 9.41
CA TYR A 197 6.50 -13.61 8.60
C TYR A 197 8.00 -13.96 8.57
N SER A 198 8.29 -15.21 8.28
CA SER A 198 9.62 -15.72 7.96
C SER A 198 9.54 -16.63 6.74
N LEU A 199 10.45 -16.42 5.75
CA LEU A 199 10.56 -17.17 4.51
C LEU A 199 11.52 -18.35 4.66
#